data_eeba0d18c4b73dd03de98fb594f8ade7
#
_entry.id   eeba0d18c4b73dd03de98fb594f8ade7
#
_cell.length_a   1.000
_cell.length_b   1.000
_cell.length_c   1.000
_cell.angle_alpha   90.00
_cell.angle_beta   90.00
_cell.angle_gamma   90.00
#
_symmetry.space_group_name_H-M   'P 1'
#
loop_
_entity.id
_entity.type
_entity.pdbx_description
1 polymer ?
#
loop_
_entity_poly.entity_id
_entity_poly.type
_entity_poly.pdbx_seq_one_letter_code
_entity_poly.pdbx_strand_id
1 'polypeptide(L)'
;MRSTLNTQISRGRCTQSASNQYLKQALCTLLAAALALSATLASAQFGDRKTSALDLSNTPQVLPSELAFPFHVGSVEKGQLAITWTPAPEHYLYRHRFAFTANGIDLAFTLPNGLAMEDEFFGAIEAYFGAVTTQIDLSPAQDLPATALLSIRYQGCAAWGFCYPPQTVDIPLQDLID
;
A
#
# COMPACT_ATOMS: atom_id res chain seq x y z
N MET A 1 -1.07 79.79 -20.03
CA MET A 1 -2.35 80.15 -20.69
C MET A 1 -3.41 79.18 -20.17
N ARG A 2 -4.13 79.68 -19.23
CA ARG A 2 -5.58 79.94 -19.09
C ARG A 2 -6.45 79.04 -20.02
N SER A 3 -7.31 78.20 -19.45
CA SER A 3 -8.77 78.37 -19.50
C SER A 3 -9.50 77.45 -18.55
N THR A 4 -10.21 78.04 -17.65
CA THR A 4 -11.24 77.56 -16.75
C THR A 4 -12.57 77.31 -17.51
N LEU A 5 -13.26 76.24 -17.25
CA LEU A 5 -14.68 76.14 -17.55
C LEU A 5 -15.44 75.57 -16.36
N ASN A 6 -16.21 76.45 -15.78
CA ASN A 6 -17.14 76.26 -14.69
C ASN A 6 -18.49 75.81 -15.27
N THR A 7 -19.01 74.66 -14.81
CA THR A 7 -20.36 74.29 -15.16
C THR A 7 -21.19 74.09 -13.90
N GLN A 8 -22.09 75.01 -13.70
CA GLN A 8 -23.15 75.06 -12.70
C GLN A 8 -24.10 73.88 -12.89
N ILE A 9 -24.31 73.08 -11.86
CA ILE A 9 -25.38 72.05 -11.86
C ILE A 9 -26.52 72.57 -10.99
N SER A 10 -27.62 72.80 -11.62
CA SER A 10 -28.92 73.17 -11.09
C SER A 10 -29.44 72.17 -10.05
N ARG A 11 -29.79 72.70 -8.87
CA ARG A 11 -30.48 71.94 -7.81
C ARG A 11 -31.98 71.81 -8.15
N GLY A 12 -32.37 70.68 -8.67
CA GLY A 12 -33.77 70.28 -8.75
C GLY A 12 -34.27 69.79 -7.37
N ARG A 13 -35.14 70.52 -6.75
CA ARG A 13 -35.82 70.20 -5.49
C ARG A 13 -37.00 69.29 -5.80
N CYS A 14 -36.90 68.01 -5.50
CA CYS A 14 -38.00 67.05 -5.61
C CYS A 14 -38.77 67.05 -4.27
N THR A 15 -39.96 67.61 -4.27
CA THR A 15 -40.89 67.51 -3.14
C THR A 15 -41.50 66.11 -3.15
N GLN A 16 -41.02 65.20 -2.33
CA GLN A 16 -41.63 63.89 -2.13
C GLN A 16 -42.84 64.02 -1.19
N SER A 17 -43.99 63.60 -1.69
CA SER A 17 -45.23 63.49 -0.93
C SER A 17 -45.09 62.44 0.19
N ALA A 18 -45.47 62.82 1.42
CA ALA A 18 -45.35 62.02 2.63
C ALA A 18 -46.09 60.66 2.60
N SER A 19 -47.06 60.49 1.69
CA SER A 19 -47.87 59.29 1.54
C SER A 19 -47.05 58.10 0.95
N ASN A 20 -45.94 58.36 0.26
CA ASN A 20 -45.18 57.30 -0.41
C ASN A 20 -44.05 56.74 0.50
N GLN A 21 -43.80 57.37 1.65
CA GLN A 21 -42.73 56.99 2.52
C GLN A 21 -43.15 55.82 3.43
N TYR A 22 -44.37 55.79 3.90
CA TYR A 22 -44.89 54.68 4.71
C TYR A 22 -45.06 53.40 3.89
N LEU A 23 -45.45 53.52 2.63
CA LEU A 23 -45.59 52.35 1.75
C LEU A 23 -44.21 51.69 1.43
N LYS A 24 -43.16 52.49 1.28
CA LYS A 24 -41.79 52.01 1.08
C LYS A 24 -41.22 51.39 2.35
N GLN A 25 -41.51 51.97 3.52
CA GLN A 25 -41.09 51.39 4.80
C GLN A 25 -41.79 50.08 5.09
N ALA A 26 -43.07 49.99 4.84
CA ALA A 26 -43.85 48.72 5.02
C ALA A 26 -43.31 47.60 4.08
N LEU A 27 -42.98 47.97 2.84
CA LEU A 27 -42.43 46.99 1.87
C LEU A 27 -41.05 46.51 2.23
N CYS A 28 -40.17 47.38 2.78
CA CYS A 28 -38.85 47.04 3.24
C CYS A 28 -38.89 46.14 4.47
N THR A 29 -39.80 46.35 5.42
CA THR A 29 -39.93 45.52 6.62
C THR A 29 -40.49 44.15 6.31
N LEU A 30 -41.39 44.02 5.36
CA LEU A 30 -41.91 42.74 4.89
C LEU A 30 -40.86 41.92 4.11
N LEU A 31 -40.01 42.57 3.31
CA LEU A 31 -38.90 41.91 2.63
C LEU A 31 -37.82 41.46 3.59
N ALA A 32 -37.50 42.24 4.64
CA ALA A 32 -36.55 41.88 5.68
C ALA A 32 -37.02 40.68 6.51
N ALA A 33 -38.31 40.63 6.83
CA ALA A 33 -38.93 39.50 7.56
C ALA A 33 -38.93 38.21 6.73
N ALA A 34 -39.15 38.29 5.42
CA ALA A 34 -39.11 37.14 4.53
C ALA A 34 -37.65 36.59 4.34
N LEU A 35 -36.62 37.44 4.35
CA LEU A 35 -35.24 36.99 4.29
C LEU A 35 -34.78 36.37 5.62
N ALA A 36 -35.30 36.81 6.78
CA ALA A 36 -34.94 36.24 8.06
C ALA A 36 -35.54 34.83 8.27
N LEU A 37 -36.70 34.54 7.66
CA LEU A 37 -37.37 33.24 7.77
C LEU A 37 -36.75 32.17 6.90
N SER A 38 -36.03 32.55 5.86
CA SER A 38 -35.31 31.61 4.96
C SER A 38 -33.92 31.18 5.46
N ALA A 39 -33.41 31.86 6.50
CA ALA A 39 -32.08 31.52 7.07
C ALA A 39 -32.14 30.39 8.10
N THR A 40 -33.31 29.93 8.53
CA THR A 40 -33.45 28.86 9.54
C THR A 40 -33.56 27.44 8.94
N LEU A 41 -33.61 27.28 7.62
CA LEU A 41 -33.72 25.98 6.97
C LEU A 41 -32.41 25.47 6.39
N ALA A 42 -31.33 26.23 6.53
CA ALA A 42 -29.97 25.76 6.24
C ALA A 42 -29.29 25.18 7.50
N SER A 43 -30.04 24.47 8.35
CA SER A 43 -29.43 23.41 9.15
C SER A 43 -29.00 22.36 8.14
N ALA A 44 -27.77 22.52 7.66
CA ALA A 44 -27.08 21.46 6.97
C ALA A 44 -27.30 20.21 7.81
N GLN A 45 -28.06 19.27 7.28
CA GLN A 45 -27.97 17.88 7.62
C GLN A 45 -26.52 17.46 7.26
N PHE A 46 -25.57 17.84 8.11
CA PHE A 46 -24.52 16.93 8.45
C PHE A 46 -25.22 15.78 9.16
N GLY A 47 -25.99 15.01 8.36
CA GLY A 47 -26.38 13.68 8.75
C GLY A 47 -25.10 13.07 9.26
N ASP A 48 -25.17 12.50 10.45
CA ASP A 48 -24.25 11.45 10.84
C ASP A 48 -24.11 10.54 9.62
N ARG A 49 -23.18 10.89 8.76
CA ARG A 49 -22.47 9.91 7.99
C ARG A 49 -21.90 9.05 9.10
N LYS A 50 -22.66 8.04 9.55
CA LYS A 50 -22.01 6.84 10.00
C LYS A 50 -20.95 6.62 8.93
N THR A 51 -19.75 7.11 9.18
CA THR A 51 -18.59 6.52 8.61
C THR A 51 -18.82 5.06 9.01
N SER A 52 -19.40 4.29 8.10
CA SER A 52 -19.14 2.87 8.08
C SER A 52 -17.63 2.89 8.13
N ALA A 53 -17.09 2.71 9.33
CA ALA A 53 -15.72 2.31 9.47
C ALA A 53 -15.66 1.18 8.46
N LEU A 54 -15.04 1.47 7.30
CA LEU A 54 -14.70 0.43 6.35
C LEU A 54 -14.11 -0.60 7.27
N ASP A 55 -14.78 -1.74 7.38
CA ASP A 55 -14.32 -2.82 8.22
C ASP A 55 -13.03 -3.31 7.57
N LEU A 56 -11.92 -2.62 7.88
CA LEU A 56 -10.58 -2.93 7.41
C LEU A 56 -10.08 -4.23 8.05
N SER A 57 -10.87 -4.80 8.97
CA SER A 57 -10.54 -6.08 9.61
C SER A 57 -10.52 -7.25 8.62
N ASN A 58 -11.13 -7.10 7.42
CA ASN A 58 -11.10 -8.10 6.36
C ASN A 58 -10.23 -7.70 5.15
N THR A 59 -9.52 -6.57 5.22
CA THR A 59 -8.58 -6.23 4.16
C THR A 59 -7.32 -7.06 4.35
N PRO A 60 -6.89 -7.88 3.38
CA PRO A 60 -5.65 -8.63 3.48
C PRO A 60 -4.49 -7.68 3.77
N GLN A 61 -3.80 -7.91 4.89
CA GLN A 61 -2.65 -7.08 5.27
C GLN A 61 -1.39 -7.68 4.66
N VAL A 62 -0.63 -6.84 3.95
CA VAL A 62 0.69 -7.24 3.46
C VAL A 62 1.62 -7.45 4.66
N LEU A 63 2.07 -8.68 4.84
CA LEU A 63 3.07 -9.02 5.86
C LEU A 63 4.47 -8.55 5.42
N PRO A 64 5.38 -8.21 6.34
CA PRO A 64 6.81 -8.17 6.02
C PRO A 64 7.28 -9.51 5.45
N SER A 65 8.25 -9.50 4.53
CA SER A 65 8.73 -10.71 3.84
C SER A 65 9.20 -11.82 4.79
N GLU A 66 9.80 -11.43 5.92
CA GLU A 66 10.29 -12.34 6.96
C GLU A 66 9.16 -13.08 7.68
N LEU A 67 7.98 -12.45 7.75
CA LEU A 67 6.78 -13.05 8.33
C LEU A 67 5.94 -13.79 7.29
N ALA A 68 5.97 -13.34 6.03
CA ALA A 68 5.30 -14.00 4.93
C ALA A 68 5.98 -15.33 4.57
N PHE A 69 7.32 -15.37 4.61
CA PHE A 69 8.13 -16.51 4.20
C PHE A 69 9.22 -16.84 5.24
N PRO A 70 8.85 -17.12 6.48
CA PRO A 70 9.84 -17.50 7.49
C PRO A 70 10.54 -18.79 7.06
N PHE A 71 11.85 -18.84 7.29
CA PHE A 71 12.63 -20.04 7.04
C PHE A 71 13.60 -20.30 8.21
N HIS A 72 14.04 -21.54 8.27
CA HIS A 72 15.00 -22.00 9.24
C HIS A 72 16.10 -22.78 8.50
N VAL A 73 17.31 -22.50 8.88
CA VAL A 73 18.52 -23.17 8.37
C VAL A 73 18.84 -24.33 9.31
N GLY A 74 18.92 -25.53 8.75
CA GLY A 74 19.29 -26.74 9.48
C GLY A 74 20.80 -26.91 9.58
N SER A 75 21.22 -28.00 10.19
CA SER A 75 22.63 -28.38 10.26
C SER A 75 23.18 -28.87 8.92
N VAL A 76 24.48 -28.72 8.74
CA VAL A 76 25.19 -29.32 7.60
C VAL A 76 25.52 -30.78 7.89
N GLU A 77 24.97 -31.69 7.09
CA GLU A 77 25.24 -33.11 7.19
C GLU A 77 25.84 -33.66 5.89
N LYS A 78 27.06 -34.22 5.97
CA LYS A 78 27.76 -34.78 4.82
C LYS A 78 27.87 -33.84 3.63
N GLY A 79 28.10 -32.53 3.89
CA GLY A 79 28.18 -31.50 2.86
C GLY A 79 26.84 -31.04 2.28
N GLN A 80 25.72 -31.51 2.83
CA GLN A 80 24.37 -31.09 2.46
C GLN A 80 23.80 -30.17 3.53
N LEU A 81 23.24 -29.04 3.11
CA LEU A 81 22.53 -28.10 3.97
C LEU A 81 21.04 -28.18 3.70
N ALA A 82 20.26 -28.39 4.75
CA ALA A 82 18.81 -28.33 4.69
C ALA A 82 18.30 -26.92 5.06
N ILE A 83 17.42 -26.35 4.24
CA ILE A 83 16.70 -25.13 4.59
C ILE A 83 15.21 -25.41 4.43
N THR A 84 14.42 -25.04 5.45
CA THR A 84 12.97 -25.26 5.45
C THR A 84 12.25 -23.91 5.54
N TRP A 85 11.42 -23.60 4.55
CA TRP A 85 10.46 -22.50 4.58
C TRP A 85 9.11 -22.96 5.07
N THR A 86 8.40 -22.06 5.74
CA THR A 86 7.01 -22.28 6.15
C THR A 86 6.20 -21.03 5.79
N PRO A 87 5.74 -20.89 4.54
CA PRO A 87 4.95 -19.73 4.14
C PRO A 87 3.76 -19.51 5.08
N ALA A 88 3.47 -18.24 5.38
CA ALA A 88 2.32 -17.85 6.17
C ALA A 88 1.00 -18.30 5.48
N PRO A 89 -0.12 -18.40 6.20
CA PRO A 89 -1.41 -18.66 5.57
C PRO A 89 -1.67 -17.75 4.38
N GLU A 90 -2.24 -18.31 3.30
CA GLU A 90 -2.52 -17.59 2.04
C GLU A 90 -1.28 -17.03 1.32
N HIS A 91 -0.08 -17.51 1.65
CA HIS A 91 1.16 -17.19 0.94
C HIS A 91 1.75 -18.45 0.30
N TYR A 92 2.51 -18.24 -0.77
CA TYR A 92 3.19 -19.33 -1.47
C TYR A 92 4.53 -18.88 -2.05
N LEU A 93 5.43 -19.87 -2.21
CA LEU A 93 6.74 -19.69 -2.82
C LEU A 93 6.77 -20.31 -4.21
N TYR A 94 7.38 -19.63 -5.16
CA TYR A 94 7.60 -20.16 -6.52
C TYR A 94 8.76 -21.14 -6.55
N ARG A 95 8.53 -22.38 -7.00
CA ARG A 95 9.58 -23.40 -7.14
C ARG A 95 10.75 -22.95 -8.03
N HIS A 96 10.46 -22.31 -9.14
CA HIS A 96 11.45 -21.86 -10.12
C HIS A 96 12.22 -20.58 -9.72
N ARG A 97 11.89 -19.99 -8.56
CA ARG A 97 12.51 -18.76 -8.07
C ARG A 97 13.53 -18.98 -6.95
N PHE A 98 13.78 -20.23 -6.59
CA PHE A 98 14.88 -20.55 -5.69
C PHE A 98 16.21 -20.55 -6.42
N ALA A 99 17.22 -19.96 -5.79
CA ALA A 99 18.60 -20.05 -6.23
C ALA A 99 19.52 -19.90 -5.02
N PHE A 100 20.67 -20.59 -5.07
CA PHE A 100 21.64 -20.60 -3.99
C PHE A 100 23.04 -20.41 -4.57
N THR A 101 23.80 -19.48 -4.01
CA THR A 101 25.19 -19.25 -4.42
C THR A 101 26.07 -19.11 -3.20
N ALA A 102 27.33 -19.58 -3.26
CA ALA A 102 28.34 -19.32 -2.27
C ALA A 102 29.43 -18.47 -2.88
N ASN A 103 29.58 -17.23 -2.39
CA ASN A 103 30.53 -16.26 -2.94
C ASN A 103 30.48 -16.16 -4.48
N GLY A 104 29.26 -16.21 -5.05
CA GLY A 104 28.99 -16.14 -6.50
C GLY A 104 29.10 -17.46 -7.25
N ILE A 105 29.44 -18.57 -6.59
CA ILE A 105 29.43 -19.93 -7.17
C ILE A 105 28.03 -20.51 -7.03
N ASP A 106 27.39 -20.91 -8.12
CA ASP A 106 26.08 -21.57 -8.08
C ASP A 106 26.18 -22.93 -7.38
N LEU A 107 25.25 -23.17 -6.46
CA LEU A 107 25.16 -24.43 -5.71
C LEU A 107 24.02 -25.29 -6.28
N ALA A 108 24.29 -26.57 -6.45
CA ALA A 108 23.26 -27.54 -6.79
C ALA A 108 22.31 -27.74 -5.60
N PHE A 109 21.01 -27.85 -5.88
CA PHE A 109 19.99 -28.09 -4.86
C PHE A 109 18.86 -28.95 -5.39
N THR A 110 18.10 -29.52 -4.46
CA THR A 110 16.90 -30.28 -4.77
C THR A 110 15.69 -29.73 -4.03
N LEU A 111 14.56 -29.72 -4.69
CA LEU A 111 13.25 -29.36 -4.14
C LEU A 111 12.24 -30.45 -4.43
N PRO A 112 11.30 -30.74 -3.54
CA PRO A 112 10.18 -31.64 -3.84
C PRO A 112 9.32 -31.05 -4.96
N ASN A 113 8.39 -31.85 -5.50
CA ASN A 113 7.39 -31.34 -6.41
C ASN A 113 6.47 -30.36 -5.68
N GLY A 114 6.16 -29.25 -6.34
CA GLY A 114 5.19 -28.26 -5.86
C GLY A 114 3.77 -28.58 -6.36
N LEU A 115 2.82 -27.77 -5.91
CA LEU A 115 1.48 -27.76 -6.47
C LEU A 115 1.51 -27.05 -7.82
N ALA A 116 1.07 -27.73 -8.88
CA ALA A 116 0.92 -27.11 -10.20
C ALA A 116 -0.25 -26.12 -10.18
N MET A 117 -0.03 -24.91 -10.67
CA MET A 117 -1.04 -23.85 -10.77
C MET A 117 -0.76 -22.93 -11.95
N GLU A 118 -1.78 -22.18 -12.38
CA GLU A 118 -1.63 -21.07 -13.34
C GLU A 118 -1.44 -19.77 -12.60
N ASP A 119 -0.42 -19.03 -12.93
CA ASP A 119 -0.05 -17.74 -12.34
C ASP A 119 -0.17 -16.63 -13.39
N GLU A 120 -0.65 -15.46 -13.00
CA GLU A 120 -0.88 -14.35 -13.93
C GLU A 120 0.41 -13.73 -14.50
N PHE A 121 1.55 -13.89 -13.82
CA PHE A 121 2.84 -13.33 -14.23
C PHE A 121 3.74 -14.33 -14.95
N PHE A 122 3.65 -15.63 -14.56
CA PHE A 122 4.57 -16.68 -15.02
C PHE A 122 3.90 -17.82 -15.76
N GLY A 123 2.55 -17.81 -15.89
CA GLY A 123 1.81 -18.89 -16.52
C GLY A 123 1.83 -20.17 -15.69
N ALA A 124 2.00 -21.33 -16.33
CA ALA A 124 2.05 -22.61 -15.64
C ALA A 124 3.31 -22.73 -14.76
N ILE A 125 3.11 -22.90 -13.46
CA ILE A 125 4.18 -22.96 -12.46
C ILE A 125 3.94 -24.08 -11.45
N GLU A 126 4.97 -24.34 -10.63
CA GLU A 126 4.83 -25.07 -9.37
C GLU A 126 5.06 -24.16 -8.19
N ALA A 127 4.23 -24.26 -7.15
CA ALA A 127 4.28 -23.43 -5.95
C ALA A 127 4.16 -24.24 -4.65
N TYR A 128 4.66 -23.68 -3.56
CA TYR A 128 4.61 -24.26 -2.22
C TYR A 128 3.77 -23.37 -1.29
N PHE A 129 2.60 -23.85 -0.91
CA PHE A 129 1.71 -23.20 0.07
C PHE A 129 1.99 -23.67 1.51
N GLY A 130 2.65 -24.78 1.68
CA GLY A 130 3.02 -25.34 2.97
C GLY A 130 4.53 -25.39 3.15
N ALA A 131 4.95 -26.04 4.22
CA ALA A 131 6.37 -26.22 4.51
C ALA A 131 7.08 -26.94 3.35
N VAL A 132 8.23 -26.40 2.95
CA VAL A 132 9.08 -26.95 1.92
C VAL A 132 10.53 -26.96 2.38
N THR A 133 11.20 -28.09 2.24
CA THR A 133 12.62 -28.24 2.57
C THR A 133 13.43 -28.44 1.29
N THR A 134 14.49 -27.66 1.13
CA THR A 134 15.51 -27.86 0.10
C THR A 134 16.73 -28.56 0.70
N GLN A 135 17.44 -29.31 -0.15
CA GLN A 135 18.78 -29.82 0.15
C GLN A 135 19.77 -29.16 -0.80
N ILE A 136 20.78 -28.51 -0.25
CA ILE A 136 21.79 -27.73 -1.00
C ILE A 136 23.13 -28.43 -0.84
N ASP A 137 23.80 -28.67 -1.97
CA ASP A 137 25.14 -29.26 -2.00
C ASP A 137 26.20 -28.17 -1.78
N LEU A 138 26.87 -28.19 -0.60
CA LEU A 138 27.93 -27.27 -0.26
C LEU A 138 29.32 -27.72 -0.75
N SER A 139 29.43 -28.88 -1.45
CA SER A 139 30.73 -29.38 -1.91
C SER A 139 31.52 -28.36 -2.75
N PRO A 140 30.92 -27.53 -3.63
CA PRO A 140 31.63 -26.50 -4.37
C PRO A 140 32.16 -25.36 -3.49
N ALA A 141 31.66 -25.23 -2.27
CA ALA A 141 32.00 -24.15 -1.34
C ALA A 141 33.03 -24.57 -0.26
N GLN A 142 33.49 -25.83 -0.25
CA GLN A 142 34.35 -26.39 0.80
C GLN A 142 35.70 -25.67 0.96
N ASP A 143 36.25 -25.15 -0.15
CA ASP A 143 37.52 -24.44 -0.17
C ASP A 143 37.38 -22.92 0.00
N LEU A 144 36.14 -22.43 0.19
CA LEU A 144 35.91 -21.01 0.43
C LEU A 144 36.25 -20.63 1.87
N PRO A 145 36.67 -19.37 2.12
CA PRO A 145 36.88 -18.89 3.47
C PRO A 145 35.60 -18.96 4.29
N ALA A 146 35.70 -19.20 5.58
CA ALA A 146 34.56 -19.27 6.49
C ALA A 146 33.68 -17.98 6.48
N THR A 147 34.28 -16.84 6.11
CA THR A 147 33.60 -15.56 5.95
C THR A 147 32.86 -15.41 4.61
N ALA A 148 33.00 -16.37 3.68
CA ALA A 148 32.24 -16.35 2.44
C ALA A 148 30.74 -16.43 2.72
N LEU A 149 29.93 -15.80 1.87
CA LEU A 149 28.49 -15.69 2.05
C LEU A 149 27.77 -16.75 1.23
N LEU A 150 26.87 -17.49 1.88
CA LEU A 150 25.79 -18.22 1.23
C LEU A 150 24.66 -17.23 0.94
N SER A 151 24.41 -16.95 -0.34
CA SER A 151 23.27 -16.13 -0.77
C SER A 151 22.09 -17.02 -1.12
N ILE A 152 20.99 -16.83 -0.41
CA ILE A 152 19.72 -17.55 -0.56
C ILE A 152 18.75 -16.63 -1.29
N ARG A 153 18.29 -17.00 -2.48
CA ARG A 153 17.30 -16.25 -3.24
C ARG A 153 16.00 -17.03 -3.34
N TYR A 154 14.89 -16.33 -3.13
CA TYR A 154 13.55 -16.89 -3.30
C TYR A 154 12.54 -15.78 -3.61
N GLN A 155 11.36 -16.16 -4.10
CA GLN A 155 10.26 -15.24 -4.34
C GLN A 155 8.94 -15.95 -4.10
N GLY A 156 7.97 -15.19 -3.63
CA GLY A 156 6.62 -15.68 -3.40
C GLY A 156 5.58 -14.57 -3.49
N CYS A 157 4.32 -14.97 -3.41
CA CYS A 157 3.16 -14.08 -3.45
C CYS A 157 2.16 -14.47 -2.37
N ALA A 158 1.26 -13.54 -2.06
CA ALA A 158 0.03 -13.82 -1.36
C ALA A 158 -1.05 -14.24 -2.37
N ALA A 159 -1.86 -15.24 -2.03
CA ALA A 159 -2.88 -15.82 -2.92
C ALA A 159 -3.99 -14.81 -3.31
N TRP A 160 -4.10 -13.70 -2.59
CA TRP A 160 -5.02 -12.61 -2.89
C TRP A 160 -4.44 -11.56 -3.87
N GLY A 161 -3.29 -11.83 -4.53
CA GLY A 161 -2.78 -11.06 -5.67
C GLY A 161 -1.61 -10.11 -5.35
N PHE A 162 -1.00 -10.15 -4.14
CA PHE A 162 0.19 -9.35 -3.85
C PHE A 162 1.45 -10.19 -4.02
N CYS A 163 2.34 -9.80 -4.95
CA CYS A 163 3.62 -10.46 -5.17
C CYS A 163 4.78 -9.67 -4.55
N TYR A 164 5.56 -10.37 -3.74
CA TYR A 164 6.75 -9.79 -3.14
C TYR A 164 7.87 -9.67 -4.17
N PRO A 165 8.72 -8.63 -4.09
CA PRO A 165 9.94 -8.60 -4.87
C PRO A 165 10.82 -9.82 -4.52
N PRO A 166 11.73 -10.27 -5.41
CA PRO A 166 12.68 -11.32 -5.08
C PRO A 166 13.46 -10.97 -3.81
N GLN A 167 13.50 -11.90 -2.87
CA GLN A 167 14.25 -11.80 -1.63
C GLN A 167 15.65 -12.37 -1.81
N THR A 168 16.63 -11.78 -1.12
CA THR A 168 17.98 -12.31 -1.01
C THR A 168 18.43 -12.20 0.45
N VAL A 169 18.89 -13.30 1.02
CA VAL A 169 19.42 -13.36 2.37
C VAL A 169 20.82 -13.95 2.31
N ASP A 170 21.78 -13.25 2.92
CA ASP A 170 23.18 -13.66 2.96
C ASP A 170 23.54 -14.17 4.35
N ILE A 171 24.11 -15.37 4.44
CA ILE A 171 24.54 -16.02 5.67
C ILE A 171 26.01 -16.38 5.56
N PRO A 172 26.88 -15.95 6.49
CA PRO A 172 28.27 -16.40 6.52
C PRO A 172 28.38 -17.92 6.66
N LEU A 173 29.26 -18.56 5.88
CA LEU A 173 29.41 -20.02 5.94
C LEU A 173 29.81 -20.53 7.34
N GLN A 174 30.55 -19.72 8.11
CA GLN A 174 30.91 -20.06 9.50
C GLN A 174 29.68 -20.28 10.39
N ASP A 175 28.56 -19.58 10.13
CA ASP A 175 27.34 -19.65 10.94
C ASP A 175 26.50 -20.91 10.62
N LEU A 176 26.94 -21.70 9.62
CA LEU A 176 26.28 -22.95 9.21
C LEU A 176 26.91 -24.21 9.85
N ILE A 177 28.06 -24.07 10.51
CA ILE A 177 28.94 -25.21 10.91
C ILE A 177 28.92 -25.42 12.42
N ASP A 178 28.15 -24.61 13.17
CA ASP A 178 28.04 -24.75 14.65
C ASP A 178 27.17 -25.93 15.09
#